data_79caa2f56797cad326d6dcaaf5a4ac04
#
_entry.id   79caa2f56797cad326d6dcaaf5a4ac04
#
_cell.length_a   1.000
_cell.length_b   1.000
_cell.length_c   1.000
_cell.angle_alpha   90.00
_cell.angle_beta   90.00
_cell.angle_gamma   90.00
#
_symmetry.space_group_name_H-M   'P 1'
#
loop_
_entity.id
_entity.type
_entity.pdbx_description
1 polymer ?
#
loop_
_entity_poly.entity_id
_entity_poly.type
_entity_poly.pdbx_seq_one_letter_code
_entity_poly.pdbx_strand_id
1 'polypeptide(L)'
;MVRDEELHGAVFYAYRADGPYDPSKGHRFDAQKVLLDPFAFSVYFPPKYSRSSASGSGPTDGMAPLGILIKDPESFDWETDSRPRHAHDLIVYELHVKGFTARPNSGVSPER
;
A
#
# COMPACT_ATOMS: atom_id res chain seq x y z
N MET A 1 -0.94 17.53 12.51
CA MET A 1 0.01 17.45 11.38
C MET A 1 1.38 17.27 12.00
N VAL A 2 2.08 16.19 11.68
CA VAL A 2 3.45 15.94 12.17
C VAL A 2 4.39 16.81 11.33
N ARG A 3 5.32 17.51 11.97
CA ARG A 3 6.29 18.39 11.28
C ARG A 3 7.54 17.57 10.92
N ASP A 4 8.24 17.99 9.90
CA ASP A 4 9.47 17.32 9.41
C ASP A 4 10.55 17.21 10.51
N GLU A 5 10.64 18.24 11.37
CA GLU A 5 11.55 18.29 12.52
C GLU A 5 11.26 17.19 13.55
N GLU A 6 9.99 16.76 13.67
CA GLU A 6 9.53 15.72 14.60
C GLU A 6 9.79 14.30 14.07
N LEU A 7 10.08 14.16 12.79
CA LEU A 7 10.32 12.84 12.15
C LEU A 7 11.71 12.27 12.45
N HIS A 8 12.66 13.08 12.92
CA HIS A 8 14.00 12.65 13.32
C HIS A 8 14.68 11.71 12.30
N GLY A 9 14.46 11.92 11.00
CA GLY A 9 15.00 11.08 9.95
C GLY A 9 14.27 9.73 9.75
N ALA A 10 13.08 9.57 10.30
CA ALA A 10 12.25 8.39 10.05
C ALA A 10 12.04 8.17 8.55
N VAL A 11 12.08 6.90 8.14
CA VAL A 11 11.85 6.47 6.76
C VAL A 11 10.50 5.75 6.66
N PHE A 12 10.06 5.13 7.75
CA PHE A 12 8.83 4.36 7.80
C PHE A 12 7.89 4.92 8.84
N TYR A 13 6.60 4.68 8.63
CA TYR A 13 5.55 5.03 9.59
C TYR A 13 4.43 3.98 9.60
N ALA A 14 3.68 3.97 10.67
CA ALA A 14 2.46 3.18 10.83
C ALA A 14 1.60 3.79 11.93
N TYR A 15 0.41 3.27 12.08
CA TYR A 15 -0.51 3.68 13.13
C TYR A 15 -0.72 2.58 14.17
N ARG A 16 -1.20 2.99 15.34
CA ARG A 16 -1.85 2.13 16.32
C ARG A 16 -3.17 2.78 16.69
N ALA A 17 -4.18 1.97 16.87
CA ALA A 17 -5.49 2.43 17.30
C ALA A 17 -5.83 1.81 18.64
N ASP A 18 -6.20 2.64 19.59
CA ASP A 18 -6.69 2.24 20.89
C ASP A 18 -8.19 2.56 21.02
N GLY A 19 -8.92 1.72 21.75
CA GLY A 19 -10.35 1.88 21.92
C GLY A 19 -11.00 0.63 22.53
N PRO A 20 -12.34 0.59 22.57
CA PRO A 20 -13.07 -0.53 23.16
C PRO A 20 -12.89 -1.81 22.36
N TYR A 21 -12.77 -2.93 23.05
CA TYR A 21 -12.82 -4.26 22.46
C TYR A 21 -14.16 -4.92 22.79
N ASP A 22 -15.11 -4.83 21.87
CA ASP A 22 -16.42 -5.47 21.95
C ASP A 22 -16.82 -5.99 20.55
N PRO A 23 -16.38 -7.19 20.18
CA PRO A 23 -16.64 -7.77 18.85
C PRO A 23 -18.13 -7.91 18.51
N SER A 24 -19.00 -8.00 19.53
CA SER A 24 -20.45 -8.11 19.32
C SER A 24 -21.04 -6.83 18.75
N LYS A 25 -20.41 -5.69 19.02
CA LYS A 25 -20.75 -4.36 18.51
C LYS A 25 -19.84 -3.91 17.36
N GLY A 26 -18.95 -4.78 16.88
CA GLY A 26 -18.01 -4.45 15.79
C GLY A 26 -16.72 -3.77 16.26
N HIS A 27 -16.54 -3.49 17.55
CA HIS A 27 -15.33 -2.86 18.08
C HIS A 27 -14.23 -3.90 18.28
N ARG A 28 -13.10 -3.71 17.60
CA ARG A 28 -11.96 -4.63 17.64
C ARG A 28 -10.63 -3.87 17.77
N PHE A 29 -10.61 -2.83 18.59
CA PHE A 29 -9.38 -2.07 18.80
C PHE A 29 -8.36 -2.90 19.57
N ASP A 30 -7.12 -2.87 19.12
CA ASP A 30 -5.99 -3.53 19.76
C ASP A 30 -4.73 -2.69 19.54
N ALA A 31 -4.32 -1.96 20.57
CA ALA A 31 -3.15 -1.08 20.51
C ALA A 31 -1.82 -1.84 20.30
N GLN A 32 -1.80 -3.18 20.40
CA GLN A 32 -0.62 -3.97 20.07
C GLN A 32 -0.46 -4.20 18.57
N LYS A 33 -1.50 -3.92 17.76
CA LYS A 33 -1.45 -4.08 16.32
C LYS A 33 -0.85 -2.85 15.65
N VAL A 34 0.15 -3.08 14.83
CA VAL A 34 0.68 -2.09 13.88
C VAL A 34 -0.22 -2.08 12.66
N LEU A 35 -0.74 -0.92 12.31
CA LEU A 35 -1.69 -0.72 11.23
C LEU A 35 -1.03 0.06 10.10
N LEU A 36 -1.09 -0.48 8.89
CA LEU A 36 -0.68 0.22 7.69
C LEU A 36 -1.65 1.36 7.39
N ASP A 37 -1.12 2.49 6.98
CA ASP A 37 -1.92 3.57 6.40
C ASP A 37 -2.53 3.11 5.06
N PRO A 38 -3.86 3.09 4.92
CA PRO A 38 -4.50 2.73 3.65
C PRO A 38 -4.20 3.72 2.51
N PHE A 39 -3.71 4.91 2.84
CA PHE A 39 -3.31 5.95 1.89
C PHE A 39 -1.79 6.05 1.70
N ALA A 40 -1.02 5.07 2.19
CA ALA A 40 0.42 5.08 1.98
C ALA A 40 0.77 5.02 0.50
N PHE A 41 1.56 5.98 0.01
CA PHE A 41 2.03 6.02 -1.38
C PHE A 41 2.97 4.86 -1.72
N SER A 42 3.70 4.37 -0.73
CA SER A 42 4.61 3.24 -0.88
C SER A 42 4.63 2.42 0.39
N VAL A 43 4.79 1.12 0.26
CA VAL A 43 4.70 0.16 1.36
C VAL A 43 5.96 -0.69 1.44
N TYR A 44 6.49 -0.83 2.64
CA TYR A 44 7.59 -1.73 2.97
C TYR A 44 7.07 -2.96 3.70
N PHE A 45 7.48 -4.13 3.24
CA PHE A 45 7.24 -5.41 3.92
C PHE A 45 8.52 -5.85 4.64
N PRO A 46 8.50 -5.91 5.98
CA PRO A 46 9.68 -6.32 6.73
C PRO A 46 10.02 -7.81 6.48
N PRO A 47 11.29 -8.24 6.68
CA PRO A 47 11.69 -9.63 6.43
C PRO A 47 10.90 -10.67 7.24
N LYS A 48 10.37 -10.28 8.40
CA LYS A 48 9.53 -11.14 9.25
C LYS A 48 8.03 -10.94 9.00
N TYR A 49 7.65 -10.33 7.88
CA TYR A 49 6.25 -10.11 7.55
C TYR A 49 5.44 -11.39 7.69
N SER A 50 4.32 -11.28 8.37
CA SER A 50 3.38 -12.39 8.56
C SER A 50 1.94 -11.89 8.51
N ARG A 51 1.22 -12.28 7.47
CA ARG A 51 -0.20 -11.97 7.35
C ARG A 51 -1.04 -12.61 8.46
N SER A 52 -0.67 -13.79 8.91
CA SER A 52 -1.39 -14.51 9.97
C SER A 52 -1.27 -13.82 11.33
N SER A 53 -0.17 -13.09 11.60
CA SER A 53 0.00 -12.34 12.83
C SER A 53 -1.02 -11.21 12.99
N ALA A 54 -1.56 -10.70 11.88
CA ALA A 54 -2.56 -9.63 11.91
C ALA A 54 -3.89 -10.09 12.53
N SER A 55 -4.25 -11.36 12.35
CA SER A 55 -5.50 -11.96 12.88
C SER A 55 -5.32 -12.67 14.22
N GLY A 56 -4.09 -12.98 14.61
CA GLY A 56 -3.76 -13.61 15.89
C GLY A 56 -3.77 -12.62 17.06
N SER A 57 -3.64 -13.12 18.27
CA SER A 57 -3.39 -12.29 19.47
C SER A 57 -1.95 -11.82 19.53
N GLY A 58 -1.70 -10.73 20.28
CA GLY A 58 -0.37 -10.19 20.55
C GLY A 58 0.17 -9.19 19.52
N PRO A 59 1.37 -8.64 19.79
CA PRO A 59 1.94 -7.56 19.02
C PRO A 59 2.35 -7.99 17.62
N THR A 60 2.28 -7.05 16.67
CA THR A 60 2.70 -7.26 15.28
C THR A 60 3.95 -6.46 14.90
N ASP A 61 4.75 -6.06 15.90
CA ASP A 61 5.99 -5.33 15.69
C ASP A 61 6.96 -6.13 14.80
N GLY A 62 7.48 -5.48 13.76
CA GLY A 62 8.38 -6.10 12.80
C GLY A 62 7.75 -7.16 11.88
N MET A 63 6.44 -7.41 12.01
CA MET A 63 5.69 -8.38 11.20
C MET A 63 4.58 -7.74 10.35
N ALA A 64 4.24 -6.50 10.61
CA ALA A 64 3.25 -5.75 9.84
C ALA A 64 3.91 -4.92 8.73
N PRO A 65 3.21 -4.66 7.61
CA PRO A 65 3.70 -3.73 6.61
C PRO A 65 3.69 -2.29 7.14
N LEU A 66 4.58 -1.47 6.63
CA LEU A 66 4.76 -0.07 7.02
C LEU A 66 4.63 0.84 5.81
N GLY A 67 4.10 2.04 5.99
CA GLY A 67 4.18 3.10 5.02
C GLY A 67 5.61 3.65 4.90
N ILE A 68 6.03 4.01 3.71
CA ILE A 68 7.29 4.70 3.46
C ILE A 68 7.01 6.20 3.42
N LEU A 69 7.79 6.99 4.18
CA LEU A 69 7.75 8.44 4.10
C LEU A 69 8.49 8.90 2.85
N ILE A 70 7.73 9.44 1.91
CA ILE A 70 8.29 10.07 0.71
C ILE A 70 8.53 11.54 1.04
N LYS A 71 9.79 11.95 1.10
CA LYS A 71 10.18 13.31 1.50
C LYS A 71 9.83 14.36 0.45
N ASP A 72 9.85 13.98 -0.81
CA ASP A 72 9.53 14.87 -1.93
C ASP A 72 8.81 14.08 -3.02
N PRO A 73 7.47 13.99 -2.97
CA PRO A 73 6.71 13.29 -4.00
C PRO A 73 6.70 14.01 -5.34
N GLU A 74 7.11 15.28 -5.39
CA GLU A 74 7.16 16.08 -6.62
C GLU A 74 8.54 16.03 -7.31
N SER A 75 9.54 15.38 -6.68
CA SER A 75 10.91 15.32 -7.21
C SER A 75 11.08 14.39 -8.41
N PHE A 76 10.05 13.68 -8.83
CA PHE A 76 10.12 12.84 -10.02
C PHE A 76 10.19 13.70 -11.28
N ASP A 77 11.30 13.60 -11.99
CA ASP A 77 11.49 14.28 -13.26
C ASP A 77 10.70 13.55 -14.36
N TRP A 78 9.66 14.21 -14.84
CA TRP A 78 8.83 13.70 -15.93
C TRP A 78 9.46 13.90 -17.31
N GLU A 79 10.62 14.59 -17.37
CA GLU A 79 11.32 14.92 -18.62
C GLU A 79 10.35 15.49 -19.68
N THR A 80 10.19 14.78 -20.80
CA THR A 80 9.29 15.14 -21.89
C THR A 80 7.89 14.57 -21.76
N ASP A 81 7.63 13.78 -20.73
CA ASP A 81 6.31 13.18 -20.52
C ASP A 81 5.32 14.24 -20.03
N SER A 82 4.35 14.54 -20.85
CA SER A 82 3.30 15.51 -20.56
C SER A 82 2.02 14.80 -20.15
N ARG A 83 1.36 15.28 -19.10
CA ARG A 83 0.04 14.77 -18.74
C ARG A 83 -0.91 14.94 -19.91
N PRO A 84 -1.47 13.84 -20.45
CA PRO A 84 -2.46 13.94 -21.50
C PRO A 84 -3.69 14.70 -20.97
N ARG A 85 -4.18 15.64 -21.76
CA ARG A 85 -5.42 16.35 -21.44
C ARG A 85 -6.58 15.46 -21.87
N HIS A 86 -7.14 14.74 -20.93
CA HIS A 86 -8.32 13.93 -21.17
C HIS A 86 -9.57 14.71 -20.80
N ALA A 87 -10.54 14.68 -21.68
CA ALA A 87 -11.88 15.19 -21.48
C ALA A 87 -12.88 14.04 -21.65
N HIS A 88 -13.99 14.32 -22.32
CA HIS A 88 -15.06 13.35 -22.59
C HIS A 88 -14.72 12.30 -23.68
N ASP A 89 -13.56 12.41 -24.31
CA ASP A 89 -13.05 11.51 -25.37
C ASP A 89 -12.12 10.42 -24.85
N LEU A 90 -11.96 10.32 -23.51
CA LEU A 90 -11.15 9.28 -22.88
C LEU A 90 -11.77 7.89 -23.08
N ILE A 91 -11.01 6.99 -23.70
CA ILE A 91 -11.35 5.57 -23.78
C ILE A 91 -10.44 4.81 -22.81
N VAL A 92 -11.06 4.15 -21.82
CA VAL A 92 -10.34 3.32 -20.84
C VAL A 92 -10.59 1.85 -21.16
N TYR A 93 -9.51 1.10 -21.35
CA TYR A 93 -9.56 -0.34 -21.53
C TYR A 93 -8.86 -1.04 -20.36
N GLU A 94 -9.64 -1.66 -19.49
CA GLU A 94 -9.10 -2.43 -18.37
C GLU A 94 -8.93 -3.90 -18.79
N LEU A 95 -7.76 -4.46 -18.55
CA LEU A 95 -7.49 -5.86 -18.86
C LEU A 95 -6.57 -6.48 -17.80
N HIS A 96 -6.75 -7.78 -17.58
CA HIS A 96 -5.81 -8.60 -16.82
C HIS A 96 -4.79 -9.21 -17.79
N VAL A 97 -3.52 -8.80 -17.70
CA VAL A 97 -2.46 -9.18 -18.66
C VAL A 97 -2.41 -10.69 -18.90
N LYS A 98 -2.32 -11.49 -17.82
CA LYS A 98 -2.31 -12.96 -17.94
C LYS A 98 -3.58 -13.49 -18.59
N GLY A 99 -4.74 -12.99 -18.23
CA GLY A 99 -6.03 -13.43 -18.81
C GLY A 99 -6.13 -13.10 -20.29
N PHE A 100 -5.59 -11.96 -20.71
CA PHE A 100 -5.59 -11.51 -22.09
C PHE A 100 -4.67 -12.36 -22.99
N THR A 101 -3.51 -12.76 -22.47
CA THR A 101 -2.47 -13.47 -23.22
C THR A 101 -2.50 -15.00 -23.08
N ALA A 102 -3.25 -15.56 -22.10
CA ALA A 102 -3.23 -16.99 -21.78
C ALA A 102 -3.97 -17.89 -22.77
N ARG A 103 -4.79 -17.32 -23.65
CA ARG A 103 -5.54 -18.12 -24.63
C ARG A 103 -4.65 -18.53 -25.81
N PRO A 104 -4.82 -19.76 -26.37
CA PRO A 104 -4.03 -20.22 -27.52
C PRO A 104 -4.11 -19.30 -28.74
N ASN A 105 -5.21 -18.55 -28.89
CA ASN A 105 -5.42 -17.62 -30.01
C ASN A 105 -4.99 -16.18 -29.69
N SER A 106 -4.25 -15.95 -28.61
CA SER A 106 -3.79 -14.60 -28.21
C SER A 106 -2.70 -14.05 -29.15
N GLY A 107 -2.05 -14.90 -29.93
CA GLY A 107 -0.90 -14.53 -30.75
C GLY A 107 0.41 -14.35 -29.98
N VAL A 108 0.39 -14.58 -28.65
CA VAL A 108 1.57 -14.48 -27.78
C VAL A 108 2.23 -15.85 -27.65
N SER A 109 3.55 -15.89 -27.89
CA SER A 109 4.32 -17.14 -27.72
C SER A 109 4.29 -17.57 -26.24
N PRO A 110 4.05 -18.86 -25.92
CA PRO A 110 4.07 -19.39 -24.57
C PRO A 110 5.45 -19.29 -23.88
N GLU A 111 6.51 -19.04 -24.63
CA GLU A 111 7.89 -18.94 -24.13
C GLU A 111 8.31 -17.52 -23.70
N ARG A 112 7.35 -16.59 -23.59
CA ARG A 112 7.61 -15.21 -23.17
C ARG A 112 6.92 -14.85 -21.86
#